data_dacc854edb7b998b56b8c1350ec084ae
#
_entry.id   dacc854edb7b998b56b8c1350ec084ae
#
_cell.length_a   1.000
_cell.length_b   1.000
_cell.length_c   1.000
_cell.angle_alpha   90.00
_cell.angle_beta   90.00
_cell.angle_gamma   90.00
#
_symmetry.space_group_name_H-M   'P 1'
#
loop_
_entity.id
_entity.type
_entity.pdbx_description
1 polymer ?
#
loop_
_entity_poly.entity_id
_entity_poly.type
_entity_poly.pdbx_seq_one_letter_code
_entity_poly.pdbx_strand_id
1 'polypeptide(L)'
;MKVFLRWLLLEVLVFLGVVLFAQPVEQSFTPTKAENKLLWEISGKGLAAPSYLYGTIHMIPAENYFLTEATEVAFDKSTRVAFEIDTEEMTNPAAMMGLLSKMYMNNDTTLADLLSEADYAVVSTHFEEMGMPMMFMGKIKPMFLTILAGEDMKDMKPGENPMSMMGGDGMKSYELELTERAKAAEKQIVGLETAEFQMSLFDSIPYTAQAKMLLETIRSGEGEEDEEETSAMDQMIELYTTQDIIGMQSLISDDPAGIGGYEELLLLKRNRNWIPVMEELMTKETVFFAVGAGHLAGDEGVIALLRKAGYTMTPVD
;
A
#
# COMPACT_ATOMS: atom_id res chain seq x y z
N MET A 1 41.19 -58.72 19.84
CA MET A 1 41.60 -57.31 19.74
C MET A 1 41.28 -56.62 18.42
N LYS A 2 41.33 -57.27 17.25
CA LYS A 2 41.01 -56.67 15.94
C LYS A 2 39.51 -56.54 15.61
N VAL A 3 38.64 -57.32 16.26
CA VAL A 3 37.20 -57.30 16.02
C VAL A 3 36.49 -56.20 16.83
N PHE A 4 37.01 -55.91 18.04
CA PHE A 4 36.46 -54.84 18.92
C PHE A 4 36.71 -53.43 18.35
N LEU A 5 37.83 -53.24 17.65
CA LEU A 5 38.21 -51.95 17.05
C LEU A 5 37.34 -51.61 15.80
N ARG A 6 36.79 -52.64 15.11
CA ARG A 6 35.89 -52.44 13.94
C ARG A 6 34.47 -52.01 14.32
N TRP A 7 33.98 -52.42 15.48
CA TRP A 7 32.69 -52.02 15.97
C TRP A 7 32.68 -50.58 16.49
N LEU A 8 33.76 -50.16 17.17
CA LEU A 8 33.92 -48.80 17.67
C LEU A 8 34.03 -47.77 16.54
N LEU A 9 34.67 -48.14 15.41
CA LEU A 9 34.78 -47.28 14.20
C LEU A 9 33.43 -47.16 13.44
N LEU A 10 32.55 -48.18 13.52
CA LEU A 10 31.26 -48.13 12.86
C LEU A 10 30.26 -47.24 13.63
N GLU A 11 30.29 -47.24 14.96
CA GLU A 11 29.43 -46.37 15.78
C GLU A 11 29.84 -44.88 15.66
N VAL A 12 31.15 -44.57 15.59
CA VAL A 12 31.64 -43.22 15.40
C VAL A 12 31.29 -42.66 14.00
N LEU A 13 31.28 -43.53 12.98
CA LEU A 13 30.87 -43.12 11.61
C LEU A 13 29.35 -42.91 11.49
N VAL A 14 28.52 -43.67 12.25
CA VAL A 14 27.07 -43.44 12.27
C VAL A 14 26.71 -42.19 13.05
N PHE A 15 27.44 -41.85 14.13
CA PHE A 15 27.22 -40.59 14.88
C PHE A 15 27.72 -39.38 14.14
N LEU A 16 28.80 -39.47 13.35
CA LEU A 16 29.25 -38.37 12.48
C LEU A 16 28.36 -38.16 11.24
N GLY A 17 27.68 -39.21 10.78
CA GLY A 17 26.77 -39.14 9.63
C GLY A 17 25.43 -38.47 9.93
N VAL A 18 24.99 -38.42 11.18
CA VAL A 18 23.71 -37.82 11.59
C VAL A 18 23.83 -36.33 11.95
N VAL A 19 25.05 -35.85 12.21
CA VAL A 19 25.29 -34.42 12.55
C VAL A 19 25.47 -33.53 11.29
N LEU A 20 25.55 -34.12 10.09
CA LEU A 20 25.95 -33.41 8.88
C LEU A 20 24.81 -32.99 7.96
N PHE A 21 23.54 -33.16 8.32
CA PHE A 21 22.40 -32.82 7.43
C PHE A 21 21.23 -32.09 8.09
N ALA A 22 21.41 -31.49 9.24
CA ALA A 22 20.50 -30.44 9.64
C ALA A 22 21.05 -29.10 9.11
N GLN A 23 20.91 -28.86 7.81
CA GLN A 23 20.94 -27.49 7.35
C GLN A 23 19.83 -26.73 8.11
N PRO A 24 20.12 -25.57 8.72
CA PRO A 24 19.04 -24.77 9.27
C PRO A 24 18.06 -24.55 8.11
N VAL A 25 16.83 -25.00 8.25
CA VAL A 25 15.75 -24.60 7.37
C VAL A 25 15.71 -23.10 7.53
N GLU A 26 16.13 -22.37 6.51
CA GLU A 26 16.03 -20.92 6.49
C GLU A 26 14.55 -20.60 6.65
N GLN A 27 14.19 -20.09 7.82
CA GLN A 27 12.80 -19.83 8.16
C GLN A 27 12.35 -18.66 7.29
N SER A 28 11.60 -18.94 6.21
CA SER A 28 10.99 -17.89 5.41
C SER A 28 9.94 -17.18 6.25
N PHE A 29 10.06 -15.88 6.37
CA PHE A 29 9.08 -15.02 7.02
C PHE A 29 8.03 -14.49 6.03
N THR A 30 8.31 -14.57 4.74
CA THR A 30 7.44 -14.13 3.65
C THR A 30 6.17 -14.98 3.59
N PRO A 31 4.99 -14.39 3.33
CA PRO A 31 3.78 -15.16 3.08
C PRO A 31 3.96 -16.13 1.92
N THR A 32 3.44 -17.33 2.09
CA THR A 32 3.39 -18.33 1.02
C THR A 32 2.11 -18.16 0.20
N LYS A 33 2.06 -18.75 -1.00
CA LYS A 33 0.86 -18.73 -1.84
C LYS A 33 -0.38 -19.32 -1.14
N ALA A 34 -0.21 -20.25 -0.22
CA ALA A 34 -1.31 -20.82 0.58
C ALA A 34 -1.83 -19.86 1.65
N GLU A 35 -1.07 -18.84 2.00
CA GLU A 35 -1.39 -17.81 2.99
C GLU A 35 -1.87 -16.51 2.35
N ASN A 36 -2.18 -16.51 1.06
CA ASN A 36 -2.51 -15.33 0.24
C ASN A 36 -3.90 -14.78 0.60
N LYS A 37 -3.97 -13.87 1.58
CA LYS A 37 -5.20 -13.29 2.14
C LYS A 37 -5.00 -11.81 2.48
N LEU A 38 -6.10 -11.03 2.42
CA LEU A 38 -6.10 -9.63 2.85
C LEU A 38 -6.14 -9.48 4.37
N LEU A 39 -6.81 -10.41 5.10
CA LEU A 39 -6.97 -10.34 6.54
C LEU A 39 -6.01 -11.29 7.26
N TRP A 40 -5.33 -10.76 8.29
CA TRP A 40 -4.38 -11.49 9.13
C TRP A 40 -4.61 -11.22 10.61
N GLU A 41 -4.61 -12.28 11.42
CA GLU A 41 -4.56 -12.17 12.87
C GLU A 41 -3.10 -12.07 13.33
N ILE A 42 -2.84 -11.10 14.22
CA ILE A 42 -1.53 -10.87 14.86
C ILE A 42 -1.62 -11.33 16.31
N SER A 43 -0.85 -12.35 16.68
CA SER A 43 -0.86 -12.91 18.02
C SER A 43 0.54 -13.26 18.53
N GLY A 44 0.65 -13.78 19.73
CA GLY A 44 1.95 -14.16 20.33
C GLY A 44 2.67 -12.98 20.98
N LYS A 45 3.97 -13.11 21.21
CA LYS A 45 4.87 -12.12 21.84
C LYS A 45 4.31 -11.48 23.13
N GLY A 46 3.44 -12.20 23.86
CA GLY A 46 2.86 -11.73 25.14
C GLY A 46 1.67 -10.79 25.00
N LEU A 47 1.09 -10.64 23.82
CA LEU A 47 -0.17 -9.91 23.65
C LEU A 47 -1.29 -10.54 24.46
N ALA A 48 -2.08 -9.72 25.15
CA ALA A 48 -3.22 -10.16 25.94
C ALA A 48 -4.41 -10.64 25.08
N ALA A 49 -4.55 -10.07 23.89
CA ALA A 49 -5.54 -10.42 22.87
C ALA A 49 -4.93 -10.20 21.48
N PRO A 50 -5.43 -10.88 20.44
CA PRO A 50 -4.96 -10.66 19.08
C PRO A 50 -5.34 -9.28 18.56
N SER A 51 -4.52 -8.75 17.65
CA SER A 51 -4.83 -7.64 16.77
C SER A 51 -4.96 -8.13 15.34
N TYR A 52 -5.35 -7.27 14.41
CA TYR A 52 -5.63 -7.66 13.02
C TYR A 52 -4.94 -6.71 12.06
N LEU A 53 -4.46 -7.26 10.94
CA LEU A 53 -3.90 -6.53 9.81
C LEU A 53 -4.77 -6.81 8.59
N TYR A 54 -5.23 -5.78 7.93
CA TYR A 54 -6.08 -5.86 6.75
C TYR A 54 -5.49 -5.02 5.61
N GLY A 55 -5.36 -5.65 4.44
CA GLY A 55 -4.93 -4.97 3.22
C GLY A 55 -6.09 -4.25 2.56
N THR A 56 -5.95 -2.94 2.34
CA THR A 56 -6.92 -2.10 1.63
C THR A 56 -6.47 -1.83 0.21
N ILE A 57 -7.41 -1.36 -0.61
CA ILE A 57 -7.15 -0.64 -1.84
C ILE A 57 -7.81 0.72 -1.72
N HIS A 58 -7.11 1.79 -2.09
CA HIS A 58 -7.60 3.16 -1.83
C HIS A 58 -8.97 3.41 -2.45
N MET A 59 -9.17 2.94 -3.68
CA MET A 59 -10.43 3.07 -4.40
C MET A 59 -10.70 1.81 -5.20
N ILE A 60 -11.97 1.41 -5.25
CA ILE A 60 -12.43 0.25 -6.02
C ILE A 60 -13.85 0.54 -6.53
N PRO A 61 -14.24 0.04 -7.72
CA PRO A 61 -15.63 0.10 -8.16
C PRO A 61 -16.58 -0.45 -7.10
N ALA A 62 -17.70 0.22 -6.88
CA ALA A 62 -18.62 -0.11 -5.79
C ALA A 62 -19.15 -1.56 -5.86
N GLU A 63 -19.29 -2.11 -7.06
CA GLU A 63 -19.66 -3.50 -7.31
C GLU A 63 -18.58 -4.52 -6.91
N ASN A 64 -17.32 -4.09 -6.86
CA ASN A 64 -16.19 -4.93 -6.45
C ASN A 64 -15.85 -4.77 -4.96
N TYR A 65 -16.47 -3.78 -4.27
CA TYR A 65 -16.23 -3.56 -2.85
C TYR A 65 -16.79 -4.70 -2.02
N PHE A 66 -15.98 -5.23 -1.11
CA PHE A 66 -16.41 -6.27 -0.18
C PHE A 66 -15.69 -6.18 1.17
N LEU A 67 -16.36 -6.62 2.21
CA LEU A 67 -15.74 -7.05 3.47
C LEU A 67 -16.23 -8.45 3.76
N THR A 68 -15.32 -9.38 4.07
CA THR A 68 -15.72 -10.72 4.49
C THR A 68 -16.33 -10.68 5.89
N GLU A 69 -17.14 -11.68 6.25
CA GLU A 69 -17.66 -11.82 7.62
C GLU A 69 -16.52 -11.82 8.65
N ALA A 70 -15.41 -12.49 8.32
CA ALA A 70 -14.25 -12.52 9.19
C ALA A 70 -13.62 -11.13 9.37
N THR A 71 -13.58 -10.30 8.31
CA THR A 71 -13.10 -8.91 8.39
C THR A 71 -14.01 -8.06 9.28
N GLU A 72 -15.32 -8.20 9.15
CA GLU A 72 -16.28 -7.51 10.02
C GLU A 72 -16.13 -7.92 11.48
N VAL A 73 -16.00 -9.22 11.76
CA VAL A 73 -15.76 -9.75 13.12
C VAL A 73 -14.43 -9.25 13.69
N ALA A 74 -13.36 -9.21 12.89
CA ALA A 74 -12.06 -8.71 13.31
C ALA A 74 -12.13 -7.20 13.64
N PHE A 75 -12.81 -6.43 12.79
CA PHE A 75 -13.06 -5.01 13.01
C PHE A 75 -13.85 -4.79 14.30
N ASP A 76 -14.94 -5.53 14.52
CA ASP A 76 -15.80 -5.38 15.70
C ASP A 76 -15.08 -5.72 17.01
N LYS A 77 -14.22 -6.74 17.01
CA LYS A 77 -13.40 -7.14 18.17
C LYS A 77 -12.33 -6.10 18.54
N SER A 78 -11.93 -5.26 17.61
CA SER A 78 -10.88 -4.28 17.83
C SER A 78 -11.45 -3.03 18.54
N THR A 79 -10.69 -2.45 19.44
CA THR A 79 -11.07 -1.22 20.16
C THR A 79 -10.55 0.04 19.48
N ARG A 80 -9.55 -0.11 18.60
CA ARG A 80 -8.92 0.95 17.84
C ARG A 80 -8.77 0.56 16.38
N VAL A 81 -8.84 1.56 15.49
CA VAL A 81 -8.49 1.40 14.08
C VAL A 81 -7.24 2.24 13.79
N ALA A 82 -6.25 1.64 13.17
CA ALA A 82 -5.03 2.33 12.74
C ALA A 82 -4.93 2.29 11.22
N PHE A 83 -4.92 3.45 10.58
CA PHE A 83 -4.66 3.61 9.16
C PHE A 83 -3.20 4.00 8.91
N GLU A 84 -2.79 4.10 7.66
CA GLU A 84 -1.48 4.65 7.30
C GLU A 84 -1.33 6.07 7.84
N ILE A 85 -2.34 6.91 7.63
CA ILE A 85 -2.44 8.27 8.18
C ILE A 85 -3.72 8.42 8.99
N ASP A 86 -3.72 9.32 9.96
CA ASP A 86 -4.94 9.65 10.70
C ASP A 86 -5.91 10.42 9.79
N THR A 87 -7.03 9.76 9.45
CA THR A 87 -8.05 10.34 8.57
C THR A 87 -8.73 11.56 9.20
N GLU A 88 -8.68 11.74 10.52
CA GLU A 88 -9.21 12.92 11.20
C GLU A 88 -8.32 14.15 10.97
N GLU A 89 -6.99 13.98 10.80
CA GLU A 89 -6.10 15.08 10.40
C GLU A 89 -6.54 15.73 9.08
N MET A 90 -7.06 14.93 8.14
CA MET A 90 -7.54 15.42 6.84
C MET A 90 -8.82 16.28 6.95
N THR A 91 -9.53 16.22 8.06
CA THR A 91 -10.73 17.05 8.32
C THR A 91 -10.40 18.34 9.07
N ASN A 92 -9.18 18.48 9.59
CA ASN A 92 -8.73 19.68 10.29
C ASN A 92 -8.31 20.77 9.29
N PRO A 93 -8.97 21.97 9.28
CA PRO A 93 -8.64 23.01 8.31
C PRO A 93 -7.19 23.52 8.38
N ALA A 94 -6.57 23.55 9.57
CA ALA A 94 -5.19 24.00 9.72
C ALA A 94 -4.20 22.97 9.17
N ALA A 95 -4.44 21.68 9.44
CA ALA A 95 -3.65 20.59 8.87
C ALA A 95 -3.80 20.55 7.34
N MET A 96 -5.03 20.69 6.83
CA MET A 96 -5.32 20.75 5.39
C MET A 96 -4.55 21.88 4.68
N MET A 97 -4.48 23.07 5.26
CA MET A 97 -3.68 24.17 4.71
C MET A 97 -2.19 23.82 4.66
N GLY A 98 -1.67 23.13 5.67
CA GLY A 98 -0.30 22.62 5.68
C GLY A 98 -0.05 21.62 4.57
N LEU A 99 -0.97 20.66 4.39
CA LEU A 99 -0.88 19.63 3.35
C LEU A 99 -0.99 20.24 1.93
N LEU A 100 -1.90 21.20 1.72
CA LEU A 100 -2.02 21.89 0.44
C LEU A 100 -0.70 22.55 0.02
N SER A 101 0.04 23.14 0.97
CA SER A 101 1.35 23.73 0.69
C SER A 101 2.38 22.72 0.20
N LYS A 102 2.27 21.46 0.66
CA LYS A 102 3.15 20.35 0.26
C LYS A 102 2.83 19.77 -1.12
N MET A 103 1.68 20.09 -1.69
CA MET A 103 1.34 19.67 -3.05
C MET A 103 2.13 20.41 -4.12
N TYR A 104 2.69 21.58 -3.80
CA TYR A 104 3.41 22.39 -4.77
C TYR A 104 4.88 22.00 -4.88
N MET A 105 5.44 22.15 -6.08
CA MET A 105 6.87 21.96 -6.33
C MET A 105 7.68 23.06 -5.66
N ASN A 106 8.88 22.72 -5.19
CA ASN A 106 9.82 23.66 -4.58
C ASN A 106 10.48 24.57 -5.65
N ASN A 107 11.07 25.69 -5.19
CA ASN A 107 11.90 26.58 -6.01
C ASN A 107 11.17 27.19 -7.22
N ASP A 108 9.88 27.45 -7.11
CA ASP A 108 9.05 27.98 -8.21
C ASP A 108 9.06 27.12 -9.50
N THR A 109 9.49 25.86 -9.41
CA THR A 109 9.48 24.91 -10.53
C THR A 109 8.07 24.72 -11.07
N THR A 110 7.95 24.63 -12.39
CA THR A 110 6.69 24.41 -13.09
C THR A 110 6.79 23.18 -14.01
N LEU A 111 5.66 22.61 -14.41
CA LEU A 111 5.62 21.54 -15.41
C LEU A 111 6.29 21.94 -16.75
N ALA A 112 6.19 23.20 -17.13
CA ALA A 112 6.85 23.71 -18.33
C ALA A 112 8.38 23.67 -18.24
N ASP A 113 8.95 23.70 -17.02
CA ASP A 113 10.41 23.57 -16.83
C ASP A 113 10.87 22.11 -16.89
N LEU A 114 9.95 21.15 -16.75
CA LEU A 114 10.24 19.71 -16.65
C LEU A 114 10.00 18.94 -17.95
N LEU A 115 9.15 19.43 -18.81
CA LEU A 115 8.69 18.76 -20.03
C LEU A 115 9.17 19.51 -21.29
N SER A 116 9.28 18.81 -22.41
CA SER A 116 9.41 19.45 -23.70
C SER A 116 8.12 20.24 -24.03
N GLU A 117 8.21 21.23 -24.94
CA GLU A 117 7.06 22.01 -25.40
C GLU A 117 5.93 21.11 -25.93
N ALA A 118 6.29 20.05 -26.66
CA ALA A 118 5.34 19.06 -27.18
C ALA A 118 4.67 18.22 -26.07
N ASP A 119 5.45 17.74 -25.11
CA ASP A 119 4.93 16.94 -23.99
C ASP A 119 4.09 17.80 -23.04
N TYR A 120 4.50 19.04 -22.79
CA TYR A 120 3.71 20.00 -22.02
C TYR A 120 2.35 20.28 -22.68
N ALA A 121 2.31 20.39 -24.01
CA ALA A 121 1.05 20.59 -24.74
C ALA A 121 0.09 19.41 -24.55
N VAL A 122 0.59 18.17 -24.54
CA VAL A 122 -0.24 16.97 -24.23
C VAL A 122 -0.86 17.09 -22.85
N VAL A 123 -0.03 17.34 -21.82
CA VAL A 123 -0.51 17.48 -20.44
C VAL A 123 -1.49 18.65 -20.29
N SER A 124 -1.19 19.79 -20.94
CA SER A 124 -2.07 20.97 -20.89
C SER A 124 -3.43 20.69 -21.49
N THR A 125 -3.46 20.08 -22.68
CA THR A 125 -4.71 19.73 -23.37
C THR A 125 -5.58 18.81 -22.51
N HIS A 126 -4.99 17.75 -21.95
CA HIS A 126 -5.69 16.80 -21.10
C HIS A 126 -6.39 17.49 -19.92
N PHE A 127 -5.68 18.31 -19.13
CA PHE A 127 -6.28 19.00 -17.98
C PHE A 127 -7.23 20.13 -18.39
N GLU A 128 -7.00 20.81 -19.50
CA GLU A 128 -7.91 21.83 -20.02
C GLU A 128 -9.26 21.22 -20.46
N GLU A 129 -9.24 20.05 -21.08
CA GLU A 129 -10.45 19.29 -21.44
C GLU A 129 -11.26 18.86 -20.20
N MET A 130 -10.57 18.56 -19.09
CA MET A 130 -11.19 18.30 -17.79
C MET A 130 -11.67 19.60 -17.08
N GLY A 131 -11.50 20.78 -17.68
CA GLY A 131 -11.86 22.06 -17.08
C GLY A 131 -10.90 22.55 -15.99
N MET A 132 -9.69 22.02 -15.94
CA MET A 132 -8.63 22.34 -14.97
C MET A 132 -7.47 23.11 -15.67
N PRO A 133 -7.52 24.44 -15.75
CA PRO A 133 -6.52 25.23 -16.48
C PRO A 133 -5.12 25.13 -15.87
N MET A 134 -4.10 24.95 -16.71
CA MET A 134 -2.70 24.81 -16.32
C MET A 134 -2.14 25.98 -15.50
N MET A 135 -2.75 27.17 -15.57
CA MET A 135 -2.32 28.30 -14.72
C MET A 135 -2.45 28.00 -13.23
N PHE A 136 -3.35 27.08 -12.83
CA PHE A 136 -3.51 26.64 -11.45
C PHE A 136 -2.76 25.34 -11.15
N MET A 137 -2.63 24.46 -12.14
CA MET A 137 -2.08 23.11 -12.00
C MET A 137 -0.56 23.06 -12.22
N GLY A 138 -0.01 24.01 -13.00
CA GLY A 138 1.38 23.95 -13.48
C GLY A 138 2.47 23.96 -12.41
N LYS A 139 2.17 24.30 -11.15
CA LYS A 139 3.11 24.26 -10.01
C LYS A 139 2.85 23.08 -9.06
N ILE A 140 1.79 22.29 -9.28
CA ILE A 140 1.51 21.10 -8.49
C ILE A 140 2.53 20.01 -8.84
N LYS A 141 3.00 19.26 -7.84
CA LYS A 141 3.90 18.10 -8.07
C LYS A 141 3.23 17.14 -9.05
N PRO A 142 3.94 16.67 -10.08
CA PRO A 142 3.31 15.84 -11.12
C PRO A 142 2.70 14.55 -10.57
N MET A 143 3.22 13.99 -9.47
CA MET A 143 2.66 12.79 -8.82
C MET A 143 1.20 12.99 -8.39
N PHE A 144 0.82 14.17 -7.88
CA PHE A 144 -0.59 14.46 -7.55
C PHE A 144 -1.43 14.63 -8.79
N LEU A 145 -0.85 15.15 -9.86
CA LEU A 145 -1.55 15.29 -11.14
C LEU A 145 -1.76 13.92 -11.81
N THR A 146 -0.85 12.96 -11.61
CA THR A 146 -1.01 11.58 -12.11
C THR A 146 -2.28 10.93 -11.52
N ILE A 147 -2.56 11.16 -10.23
CA ILE A 147 -3.80 10.67 -9.58
C ILE A 147 -5.04 11.29 -10.23
N LEU A 148 -4.96 12.58 -10.60
CA LEU A 148 -6.08 13.30 -11.25
C LEU A 148 -6.22 12.98 -12.74
N ALA A 149 -5.15 12.52 -13.39
CA ALA A 149 -5.14 12.20 -14.81
C ALA A 149 -5.65 10.80 -15.14
N GLY A 150 -5.94 9.98 -14.13
CA GLY A 150 -6.47 8.62 -14.32
C GLY A 150 -7.84 8.62 -15.02
N GLU A 151 -8.17 7.51 -15.67
CA GLU A 151 -9.41 7.37 -16.47
C GLU A 151 -10.69 7.62 -15.68
N ASP A 152 -10.71 7.25 -14.40
CA ASP A 152 -11.86 7.45 -13.51
C ASP A 152 -12.25 8.93 -13.34
N MET A 153 -11.36 9.87 -13.72
CA MET A 153 -11.60 11.31 -13.63
C MET A 153 -12.15 11.93 -14.92
N LYS A 154 -12.17 11.20 -16.05
CA LYS A 154 -12.64 11.72 -17.35
C LYS A 154 -14.14 12.06 -17.35
N ASP A 155 -14.93 11.34 -16.55
CA ASP A 155 -16.39 11.55 -16.46
C ASP A 155 -16.80 12.69 -15.52
N MET A 156 -15.84 13.40 -14.92
CA MET A 156 -16.08 14.48 -13.99
C MET A 156 -16.68 15.70 -14.70
N LYS A 157 -17.86 16.14 -14.25
CA LYS A 157 -18.49 17.34 -14.78
C LYS A 157 -17.80 18.60 -14.28
N PRO A 158 -17.66 19.66 -15.12
CA PRO A 158 -17.11 20.92 -14.68
C PRO A 158 -17.81 21.46 -13.43
N GLY A 159 -17.04 21.67 -12.35
CA GLY A 159 -17.56 22.17 -11.07
C GLY A 159 -17.87 21.10 -10.01
N GLU A 160 -17.73 19.84 -10.32
CA GLU A 160 -17.74 18.77 -9.30
C GLU A 160 -16.45 18.81 -8.50
N ASN A 161 -16.56 18.58 -7.20
CA ASN A 161 -15.39 18.54 -6.32
C ASN A 161 -14.64 17.21 -6.55
N PRO A 162 -13.34 17.21 -6.92
CA PRO A 162 -12.55 15.97 -7.05
C PRO A 162 -12.63 15.07 -5.79
N MET A 163 -12.83 15.68 -4.62
CA MET A 163 -13.03 14.96 -3.36
C MET A 163 -14.37 14.20 -3.31
N SER A 164 -15.38 14.61 -4.09
CA SER A 164 -16.65 13.89 -4.15
C SER A 164 -16.55 12.56 -4.91
N MET A 165 -15.54 12.41 -5.77
CA MET A 165 -15.27 11.16 -6.47
C MET A 165 -14.59 10.11 -5.56
N MET A 166 -13.89 10.53 -4.51
CA MET A 166 -13.37 9.62 -3.49
C MET A 166 -14.48 8.94 -2.67
N GLY A 167 -15.75 9.23 -2.95
CA GLY A 167 -16.94 8.64 -2.34
C GLY A 167 -18.22 8.90 -3.15
N GLY A 168 -18.09 9.26 -4.45
CA GLY A 168 -19.22 9.49 -5.36
C GLY A 168 -19.73 8.23 -6.05
N ASP A 169 -20.78 8.42 -6.87
CA ASP A 169 -21.50 7.33 -7.56
C ASP A 169 -20.50 6.49 -8.41
N GLY A 170 -20.30 5.24 -7.99
CA GLY A 170 -19.54 4.23 -8.72
C GLY A 170 -18.26 3.76 -8.07
N MET A 171 -17.59 4.56 -7.23
CA MET A 171 -16.33 4.16 -6.56
C MET A 171 -16.48 4.17 -5.03
N LYS A 172 -15.75 3.28 -4.34
CA LYS A 172 -15.68 3.22 -2.88
C LYS A 172 -14.23 3.27 -2.39
N SER A 173 -13.99 4.02 -1.30
CA SER A 173 -12.73 4.01 -0.57
C SER A 173 -12.86 3.18 0.70
N TYR A 174 -11.95 2.20 0.88
CA TYR A 174 -11.90 1.40 2.10
C TYR A 174 -11.60 2.25 3.33
N GLU A 175 -10.70 3.23 3.20
CA GLU A 175 -10.34 4.13 4.31
C GLU A 175 -11.55 4.96 4.76
N LEU A 176 -12.35 5.48 3.83
CA LEU A 176 -13.55 6.24 4.17
C LEU A 176 -14.62 5.34 4.80
N GLU A 177 -14.93 4.19 4.20
CA GLU A 177 -15.92 3.24 4.72
C GLU A 177 -15.54 2.75 6.13
N LEU A 178 -14.27 2.38 6.35
CA LEU A 178 -13.79 1.94 7.65
C LEU A 178 -13.74 3.08 8.67
N THR A 179 -13.44 4.31 8.24
CA THR A 179 -13.48 5.51 9.09
C THR A 179 -14.89 5.79 9.58
N GLU A 180 -15.89 5.76 8.69
CA GLU A 180 -17.30 5.96 9.07
C GLU A 180 -17.80 4.86 10.03
N ARG A 181 -17.41 3.61 9.77
CA ARG A 181 -17.70 2.50 10.69
C ARG A 181 -17.02 2.67 12.05
N ALA A 182 -15.76 3.13 12.07
CA ALA A 182 -15.03 3.37 13.32
C ALA A 182 -15.68 4.48 14.14
N LYS A 183 -16.09 5.59 13.51
CA LYS A 183 -16.83 6.68 14.16
C LYS A 183 -18.18 6.20 14.70
N ALA A 184 -18.93 5.45 13.89
CA ALA A 184 -20.24 4.91 14.31
C ALA A 184 -20.13 3.95 15.51
N ALA A 185 -19.00 3.22 15.62
CA ALA A 185 -18.70 2.32 16.74
C ALA A 185 -17.90 2.99 17.88
N GLU A 186 -17.71 4.31 17.85
CA GLU A 186 -16.95 5.10 18.82
C GLU A 186 -15.51 4.57 19.05
N LYS A 187 -14.91 3.95 18.02
CA LYS A 187 -13.52 3.47 18.08
C LYS A 187 -12.55 4.64 17.87
N GLN A 188 -11.41 4.58 18.55
CA GLN A 188 -10.34 5.55 18.31
C GLN A 188 -9.69 5.28 16.96
N ILE A 189 -9.39 6.36 16.24
CA ILE A 189 -8.67 6.35 14.97
C ILE A 189 -7.28 6.92 15.21
N VAL A 190 -6.25 6.31 14.58
CA VAL A 190 -4.86 6.80 14.63
C VAL A 190 -4.16 6.54 13.31
N GLY A 191 -3.10 7.29 13.02
CA GLY A 191 -2.18 7.03 11.92
C GLY A 191 -0.93 6.26 12.37
N LEU A 192 -0.40 5.40 11.50
CA LEU A 192 0.92 4.80 11.66
C LEU A 192 2.03 5.80 11.33
N GLU A 193 1.72 6.79 10.50
CA GLU A 193 2.56 7.92 10.14
C GLU A 193 1.71 9.17 9.97
N THR A 194 2.32 10.32 9.77
CA THR A 194 1.61 11.58 9.54
C THR A 194 1.39 11.81 8.04
N ALA A 195 0.28 12.48 7.69
CA ALA A 195 0.01 12.89 6.31
C ALA A 195 1.13 13.79 5.77
N GLU A 196 1.71 14.67 6.61
CA GLU A 196 2.85 15.52 6.20
C GLU A 196 4.08 14.69 5.81
N PHE A 197 4.41 13.63 6.58
CA PHE A 197 5.50 12.72 6.23
C PHE A 197 5.24 12.03 4.90
N GLN A 198 4.05 11.45 4.71
CA GLN A 198 3.68 10.74 3.49
C GLN A 198 3.78 11.65 2.26
N MET A 199 3.24 12.88 2.33
CA MET A 199 3.35 13.85 1.24
C MET A 199 4.80 14.28 0.96
N SER A 200 5.67 14.30 1.99
CA SER A 200 7.08 14.65 1.83
C SER A 200 7.89 13.59 1.06
N LEU A 201 7.41 12.34 0.98
CA LEU A 201 8.07 11.29 0.21
C LEU A 201 8.18 11.67 -1.26
N PHE A 202 7.17 12.35 -1.80
CA PHE A 202 7.18 12.80 -3.19
C PHE A 202 8.26 13.86 -3.49
N ASP A 203 8.77 14.58 -2.47
CA ASP A 203 9.93 15.46 -2.65
C ASP A 203 11.24 14.70 -2.87
N SER A 204 11.28 13.41 -2.51
CA SER A 204 12.43 12.54 -2.72
C SER A 204 12.45 11.90 -4.12
N ILE A 205 11.37 12.02 -4.89
CA ILE A 205 11.27 11.57 -6.27
C ILE A 205 11.57 12.77 -7.17
N PRO A 206 12.56 12.72 -8.08
CA PRO A 206 12.85 13.84 -8.97
C PRO A 206 11.59 14.29 -9.74
N TYR A 207 11.30 15.59 -9.75
CA TYR A 207 10.09 16.10 -10.44
C TYR A 207 10.07 15.76 -11.92
N THR A 208 11.22 15.63 -12.58
CA THR A 208 11.32 15.16 -13.97
C THR A 208 10.83 13.72 -14.13
N ALA A 209 11.11 12.84 -13.15
CA ALA A 209 10.61 11.47 -13.16
C ALA A 209 9.09 11.46 -12.94
N GLN A 210 8.59 12.24 -11.97
CA GLN A 210 7.15 12.38 -11.75
C GLN A 210 6.41 12.93 -12.99
N ALA A 211 7.00 13.93 -13.68
CA ALA A 211 6.43 14.50 -14.89
C ALA A 211 6.38 13.49 -16.04
N LYS A 212 7.38 12.60 -16.12
CA LYS A 212 7.39 11.51 -17.09
C LYS A 212 6.29 10.49 -16.79
N MET A 213 6.11 10.09 -15.54
CA MET A 213 5.02 9.19 -15.12
C MET A 213 3.65 9.78 -15.47
N LEU A 214 3.43 11.08 -15.17
CA LEU A 214 2.21 11.79 -15.54
C LEU A 214 1.93 11.71 -17.04
N LEU A 215 2.96 11.99 -17.86
CA LEU A 215 2.84 11.96 -19.31
C LEU A 215 2.53 10.56 -19.84
N GLU A 216 3.14 9.52 -19.25
CA GLU A 216 2.88 8.12 -19.59
C GLU A 216 1.45 7.72 -19.22
N THR A 217 0.96 8.11 -18.04
CA THR A 217 -0.44 7.88 -17.63
C THR A 217 -1.44 8.52 -18.60
N ILE A 218 -1.22 9.76 -19.00
CA ILE A 218 -2.10 10.45 -19.96
C ILE A 218 -2.09 9.73 -21.32
N ARG A 219 -0.90 9.37 -21.82
CA ARG A 219 -0.76 8.71 -23.12
C ARG A 219 -1.36 7.31 -23.16
N SER A 220 -1.24 6.54 -22.07
CA SER A 220 -1.88 5.23 -21.99
C SER A 220 -3.41 5.33 -21.95
N GLY A 221 -3.95 6.38 -21.36
CA GLY A 221 -5.39 6.62 -21.35
C GLY A 221 -5.94 7.27 -22.64
N GLU A 222 -5.08 7.75 -23.57
CA GLU A 222 -5.47 8.28 -24.89
C GLU A 222 -5.29 7.25 -26.03
N GLY A 223 -4.61 6.11 -25.74
CA GLY A 223 -4.45 5.03 -26.73
C GLY A 223 -5.81 4.42 -27.06
N GLU A 224 -6.02 4.05 -28.34
CA GLU A 224 -7.08 3.11 -28.67
C GLU A 224 -6.76 1.85 -27.88
N GLU A 225 -7.64 1.48 -26.92
CA GLU A 225 -7.52 0.23 -26.21
C GLU A 225 -7.46 -0.89 -27.27
N ASP A 226 -6.32 -1.55 -27.40
CA ASP A 226 -6.33 -2.87 -27.99
C ASP A 226 -7.24 -3.71 -27.06
N GLU A 227 -8.41 -4.11 -27.56
CA GLU A 227 -9.47 -4.81 -26.80
C GLU A 227 -8.98 -6.09 -26.08
N GLU A 228 -7.69 -6.42 -26.17
CA GLU A 228 -7.04 -7.59 -25.59
C GLU A 228 -6.13 -7.25 -24.38
N GLU A 229 -5.80 -5.97 -24.08
CA GLU A 229 -4.89 -5.63 -22.99
C GLU A 229 -5.70 -5.14 -21.78
N THR A 230 -5.81 -5.99 -20.76
CA THR A 230 -6.42 -5.63 -19.46
C THR A 230 -5.65 -4.49 -18.81
N SER A 231 -6.34 -3.40 -18.43
CA SER A 231 -5.67 -2.26 -17.81
C SER A 231 -4.95 -2.65 -16.52
N ALA A 232 -3.92 -1.90 -16.12
CA ALA A 232 -3.22 -2.15 -14.85
C ALA A 232 -4.18 -2.02 -13.64
N MET A 233 -5.19 -1.17 -13.74
CA MET A 233 -6.23 -1.01 -12.73
C MET A 233 -7.12 -2.26 -12.66
N ASP A 234 -7.58 -2.80 -13.78
CA ASP A 234 -8.39 -4.01 -13.81
C ASP A 234 -7.63 -5.21 -13.25
N GLN A 235 -6.35 -5.34 -13.60
CA GLN A 235 -5.48 -6.37 -13.03
C GLN A 235 -5.36 -6.20 -11.50
N MET A 236 -5.19 -4.98 -11.01
CA MET A 236 -5.14 -4.70 -9.57
C MET A 236 -6.45 -5.04 -8.88
N ILE A 237 -7.62 -4.71 -9.48
CA ILE A 237 -8.95 -5.04 -8.97
C ILE A 237 -9.15 -6.57 -8.94
N GLU A 238 -8.74 -7.30 -9.98
CA GLU A 238 -8.81 -8.76 -10.01
C GLU A 238 -7.96 -9.38 -8.90
N LEU A 239 -6.71 -8.95 -8.76
CA LEU A 239 -5.81 -9.42 -7.69
C LEU A 239 -6.37 -9.11 -6.31
N TYR A 240 -6.97 -7.93 -6.13
CA TYR A 240 -7.56 -7.53 -4.85
C TYR A 240 -8.81 -8.36 -4.51
N THR A 241 -9.73 -8.54 -5.46
CA THR A 241 -10.97 -9.31 -5.26
C THR A 241 -10.70 -10.80 -5.04
N THR A 242 -9.61 -11.32 -5.61
CA THR A 242 -9.11 -12.69 -5.35
C THR A 242 -8.19 -12.78 -4.14
N GLN A 243 -7.95 -11.67 -3.46
CA GLN A 243 -7.09 -11.53 -2.28
C GLN A 243 -5.63 -11.92 -2.54
N ASP A 244 -5.14 -11.77 -3.76
CA ASP A 244 -3.77 -12.12 -4.16
C ASP A 244 -2.76 -11.03 -3.79
N ILE A 245 -2.40 -10.93 -2.50
CA ILE A 245 -1.43 -9.94 -2.00
C ILE A 245 -0.04 -10.10 -2.62
N ILE A 246 0.33 -11.33 -3.01
CA ILE A 246 1.62 -11.60 -3.65
C ILE A 246 1.62 -11.08 -5.08
N GLY A 247 0.52 -11.34 -5.82
CA GLY A 247 0.33 -10.80 -7.16
C GLY A 247 0.30 -9.28 -7.18
N MET A 248 -0.38 -8.65 -6.22
CA MET A 248 -0.41 -7.18 -6.10
C MET A 248 0.98 -6.60 -5.84
N GLN A 249 1.76 -7.18 -4.93
CA GLN A 249 3.13 -6.74 -4.66
C GLN A 249 4.02 -6.91 -5.89
N SER A 250 3.90 -8.04 -6.62
CA SER A 250 4.65 -8.26 -7.85
C SER A 250 4.29 -7.24 -8.94
N LEU A 251 3.00 -6.94 -9.11
CA LEU A 251 2.55 -5.94 -10.09
C LEU A 251 3.14 -4.57 -9.81
N ILE A 252 3.27 -4.17 -8.53
CA ILE A 252 3.90 -2.91 -8.14
C ILE A 252 5.41 -2.94 -8.40
N SER A 253 6.11 -4.03 -8.01
CA SER A 253 7.58 -4.12 -8.10
C SER A 253 8.06 -4.30 -9.55
N ASP A 254 7.26 -4.92 -10.40
CA ASP A 254 7.59 -5.18 -11.81
C ASP A 254 7.38 -3.94 -12.72
N ASP A 255 6.97 -2.80 -12.17
CA ASP A 255 6.88 -1.51 -12.86
C ASP A 255 8.06 -0.57 -12.49
N PRO A 256 9.28 -0.79 -13.03
CA PRO A 256 10.44 0.01 -12.67
C PRO A 256 10.41 1.43 -13.26
N ALA A 257 9.58 1.71 -14.25
CA ALA A 257 9.41 3.04 -14.85
C ALA A 257 8.43 3.90 -14.05
N GLY A 258 7.51 3.27 -13.31
CA GLY A 258 6.52 3.90 -12.44
C GLY A 258 6.90 3.80 -10.96
N ILE A 259 5.93 3.39 -10.15
CA ILE A 259 6.04 3.35 -8.68
C ILE A 259 7.09 2.32 -8.22
N GLY A 260 7.26 1.19 -8.93
CA GLY A 260 8.22 0.14 -8.59
C GLY A 260 9.66 0.63 -8.50
N GLY A 261 10.06 1.61 -9.31
CA GLY A 261 11.38 2.26 -9.20
C GLY A 261 11.62 2.99 -7.87
N TYR A 262 10.57 3.22 -7.07
CA TYR A 262 10.61 3.92 -5.79
C TYR A 262 10.05 3.08 -4.64
N GLU A 263 9.95 1.76 -4.80
CA GLU A 263 9.42 0.81 -3.82
C GLU A 263 10.07 0.97 -2.45
N GLU A 264 11.40 1.11 -2.39
CA GLU A 264 12.14 1.34 -1.15
C GLU A 264 11.61 2.56 -0.38
N LEU A 265 11.28 3.64 -1.08
CA LEU A 265 10.80 4.88 -0.49
C LEU A 265 9.32 4.80 -0.11
N LEU A 266 8.50 4.30 -1.03
CA LEU A 266 7.04 4.36 -0.94
C LEU A 266 6.44 3.23 -0.12
N LEU A 267 7.14 2.08 -0.01
CA LEU A 267 6.66 0.89 0.69
C LEU A 267 7.63 0.44 1.79
N LEU A 268 8.84 0.00 1.45
CA LEU A 268 9.68 -0.78 2.36
C LEU A 268 10.16 0.03 3.57
N LYS A 269 10.60 1.27 3.37
CA LYS A 269 11.00 2.15 4.46
C LYS A 269 9.83 2.47 5.40
N ARG A 270 8.64 2.66 4.85
CA ARG A 270 7.42 2.91 5.62
C ARG A 270 7.05 1.68 6.45
N ASN A 271 7.07 0.48 5.84
CA ASN A 271 6.84 -0.79 6.53
C ASN A 271 7.73 -0.93 7.76
N ARG A 272 9.05 -0.69 7.60
CA ARG A 272 10.00 -0.75 8.72
C ARG A 272 9.69 0.27 9.83
N ASN A 273 9.27 1.48 9.46
CA ASN A 273 8.91 2.53 10.42
C ASN A 273 7.61 2.22 11.17
N TRP A 274 6.67 1.52 10.56
CA TRP A 274 5.38 1.18 11.18
C TRP A 274 5.50 0.10 12.25
N ILE A 275 6.43 -0.84 12.11
CA ILE A 275 6.53 -1.97 13.07
C ILE A 275 6.61 -1.50 14.53
N PRO A 276 7.52 -0.60 14.95
CA PRO A 276 7.56 -0.15 16.35
C PRO A 276 6.27 0.56 16.80
N VAL A 277 5.59 1.29 15.90
CA VAL A 277 4.31 1.95 16.20
C VAL A 277 3.22 0.90 16.40
N MET A 278 3.14 -0.11 15.53
CA MET A 278 2.21 -1.22 15.66
C MET A 278 2.43 -2.00 16.97
N GLU A 279 3.69 -2.28 17.31
CA GLU A 279 4.05 -2.94 18.57
C GLU A 279 3.57 -2.15 19.79
N GLU A 280 3.80 -0.84 19.81
CA GLU A 280 3.36 0.02 20.90
C GLU A 280 1.83 0.00 21.05
N LEU A 281 1.09 0.09 19.96
CA LEU A 281 -0.37 0.07 19.96
C LEU A 281 -0.91 -1.27 20.45
N MET A 282 -0.40 -2.40 19.94
CA MET A 282 -0.84 -3.74 20.30
C MET A 282 -0.59 -4.13 21.76
N THR A 283 0.41 -3.52 22.42
CA THR A 283 0.63 -3.75 23.86
C THR A 283 -0.47 -3.15 24.74
N LYS A 284 -1.23 -2.20 24.23
CA LYS A 284 -2.25 -1.45 24.99
C LYS A 284 -3.65 -2.01 24.77
N GLU A 285 -3.94 -2.45 23.55
CA GLU A 285 -5.29 -2.84 23.16
C GLU A 285 -5.32 -3.69 21.86
N THR A 286 -6.50 -4.19 21.51
CA THR A 286 -6.74 -4.86 20.23
C THR A 286 -6.91 -3.81 19.13
N VAL A 287 -6.08 -3.86 18.10
CA VAL A 287 -6.05 -2.90 17.00
C VAL A 287 -6.41 -3.57 15.69
N PHE A 288 -7.21 -2.90 14.87
CA PHE A 288 -7.42 -3.22 13.47
C PHE A 288 -6.56 -2.29 12.61
N PHE A 289 -5.48 -2.81 12.06
CA PHE A 289 -4.59 -2.07 11.15
C PHE A 289 -5.12 -2.21 9.73
N ALA A 290 -5.42 -1.08 9.09
CA ALA A 290 -5.87 -1.01 7.70
C ALA A 290 -4.82 -0.24 6.89
N VAL A 291 -4.06 -0.95 6.06
CA VAL A 291 -2.98 -0.40 5.23
C VAL A 291 -3.11 -0.92 3.80
N GLY A 292 -2.57 -0.20 2.83
CA GLY A 292 -2.61 -0.65 1.43
C GLY A 292 -2.08 -2.06 1.27
N ALA A 293 -2.78 -2.89 0.49
CA ALA A 293 -2.44 -4.31 0.32
C ALA A 293 -1.04 -4.55 -0.24
N GLY A 294 -0.49 -3.58 -1.00
CA GLY A 294 0.89 -3.61 -1.48
C GLY A 294 1.95 -3.60 -0.38
N HIS A 295 1.59 -3.21 0.86
CA HIS A 295 2.48 -3.24 2.02
C HIS A 295 2.56 -4.63 2.70
N LEU A 296 1.68 -5.59 2.39
CA LEU A 296 1.53 -6.83 3.13
C LEU A 296 2.60 -7.85 2.80
N ALA A 297 2.77 -8.16 1.51
CA ALA A 297 3.62 -9.24 1.01
C ALA A 297 5.09 -8.81 0.83
N GLY A 298 5.92 -9.76 0.42
CA GLY A 298 7.36 -9.55 0.20
C GLY A 298 8.22 -9.74 1.45
N ASP A 299 9.54 -9.75 1.26
CA ASP A 299 10.52 -9.99 2.33
C ASP A 299 10.57 -8.88 3.38
N GLU A 300 10.19 -7.67 3.01
CA GLU A 300 10.05 -6.50 3.86
C GLU A 300 8.59 -6.00 3.92
N GLY A 301 7.64 -6.84 3.53
CA GLY A 301 6.23 -6.62 3.80
C GLY A 301 5.92 -6.67 5.29
N VAL A 302 4.85 -6.01 5.71
CA VAL A 302 4.45 -5.89 7.12
C VAL A 302 4.30 -7.28 7.78
N ILE A 303 3.76 -8.27 7.04
CA ILE A 303 3.62 -9.65 7.55
C ILE A 303 4.98 -10.25 7.89
N ALA A 304 5.95 -10.17 6.96
CA ALA A 304 7.29 -10.70 7.15
C ALA A 304 8.03 -9.97 8.29
N LEU A 305 7.89 -8.65 8.38
CA LEU A 305 8.52 -7.85 9.43
C LEU A 305 7.95 -8.16 10.82
N LEU A 306 6.63 -8.34 10.96
CA LEU A 306 6.00 -8.75 12.22
C LEU A 306 6.42 -10.17 12.62
N ARG A 307 6.53 -11.11 11.67
CA ARG A 307 7.08 -12.44 11.92
C ARG A 307 8.54 -12.38 12.40
N LYS A 308 9.38 -11.56 11.74
CA LYS A 308 10.77 -11.30 12.18
C LYS A 308 10.83 -10.67 13.57
N ALA A 309 9.86 -9.84 13.93
CA ALA A 309 9.73 -9.25 15.26
C ALA A 309 9.23 -10.25 16.33
N GLY A 310 8.85 -11.48 15.95
CA GLY A 310 8.45 -12.56 16.85
C GLY A 310 6.95 -12.72 17.08
N TYR A 311 6.12 -12.07 16.26
CA TYR A 311 4.67 -12.28 16.26
C TYR A 311 4.29 -13.51 15.42
N THR A 312 3.15 -14.10 15.76
CA THR A 312 2.49 -15.12 14.94
C THR A 312 1.49 -14.41 14.04
N MET A 313 1.66 -14.58 12.72
CA MET A 313 0.79 -14.03 11.69
C MET A 313 -0.01 -15.16 11.07
N THR A 314 -1.33 -15.17 11.27
CA THR A 314 -2.23 -16.21 10.77
C THR A 314 -3.19 -15.60 9.75
N PRO A 315 -3.22 -16.07 8.49
CA PRO A 315 -4.22 -15.61 7.53
C PRO A 315 -5.61 -16.02 7.99
N VAL A 316 -6.60 -15.18 7.73
CA VAL A 316 -8.01 -15.39 8.12
C VAL A 316 -8.88 -15.43 6.87
N ASP A 317 -9.79 -16.42 6.79
CA ASP A 317 -10.71 -16.63 5.67
C ASP A 317 -12.01 -15.84 5.81
#